data_310fb3a04693be4b76ed5a161c74c48d
#
_entry.id   310fb3a04693be4b76ed5a161c74c48d
#
_cell.length_a   1.000
_cell.length_b   1.000
_cell.length_c   1.000
_cell.angle_alpha   90.00
_cell.angle_beta   90.00
_cell.angle_gamma   90.00
#
_symmetry.space_group_name_H-M   'P 1'
#
loop_
_entity.id
_entity.type
_entity.pdbx_description
1 polymer ?
#
loop_
_entity_poly.entity_id
_entity_poly.type
_entity_poly.pdbx_seq_one_letter_code
_entity_poly.pdbx_strand_id
1 'polypeptide(L)'
;NFVPVDLRNTGRANAAKRSEELLTGYFQCWVRCRTPLAIPDVEHREDLGRQHYKYPFFSRDGSPVIPGSAVRGVIRSVYETITDSCFGSVQGNPAVTARSSKAFKPGLLVREKSGWKLYQAKKYLVVVDRRFYDRQSLNRHGIACCADLADRYKTGAEVCFEPAVDQRGKELQYVKERNGKRIPIGPYVKRFQADLSGSSMQRGYICIGEKSPKRHFQGIFQKGDPTPNVRITEAEFQKLEDVLEEYRDERKNKLYPGPHKGYPDYAYAKKNGVIPVYYSVENDKLYMTFAALGRKAYNKRWNDLVSEKAHDKCDRREHLCPACALFGTAEGDKFGSR
;
A
#
# COMPACT_ATOMS: atom_id res chain seq x y z
N ASN A 1 -40.88 7.91 11.84
CA ASN A 1 -41.12 6.74 12.71
C ASN A 1 -40.27 5.61 12.17
N PHE A 2 -39.17 5.31 12.87
CA PHE A 2 -38.39 4.10 12.63
C PHE A 2 -39.17 2.93 13.24
N VAL A 3 -39.57 1.99 12.43
CA VAL A 3 -40.00 0.68 12.94
C VAL A 3 -38.72 -0.16 13.02
N PRO A 4 -38.24 -0.52 14.21
CA PRO A 4 -37.10 -1.39 14.34
C PRO A 4 -37.53 -2.78 13.89
N VAL A 5 -37.20 -3.16 12.68
CA VAL A 5 -37.30 -4.53 12.19
C VAL A 5 -36.00 -5.21 12.54
N ASP A 6 -36.02 -6.19 13.44
CA ASP A 6 -34.84 -7.00 13.73
C ASP A 6 -34.65 -8.01 12.60
N LEU A 7 -33.85 -7.63 11.63
CA LEU A 7 -33.50 -8.47 10.47
C LEU A 7 -32.27 -9.34 10.72
N ARG A 8 -31.68 -9.31 11.91
CA ARG A 8 -30.42 -10.00 12.23
C ARG A 8 -30.53 -11.53 12.25
N ASN A 9 -31.72 -12.06 12.35
CA ASN A 9 -31.96 -13.51 12.40
C ASN A 9 -32.63 -14.10 11.16
N THR A 10 -32.58 -13.43 10.03
CA THR A 10 -33.24 -13.91 8.80
C THR A 10 -32.50 -15.08 8.14
N GLY A 11 -31.60 -15.75 8.73
CA GLY A 11 -30.93 -16.95 8.20
C GLY A 11 -30.40 -16.79 6.76
N ARG A 12 -29.59 -17.74 6.32
CA ARG A 12 -29.09 -17.74 4.93
C ARG A 12 -30.11 -18.43 4.00
N ALA A 13 -30.46 -17.73 2.92
CA ALA A 13 -31.44 -18.21 1.94
C ALA A 13 -30.78 -19.15 0.91
N ASN A 14 -31.55 -20.14 0.46
CA ASN A 14 -31.17 -21.00 -0.67
C ASN A 14 -31.70 -20.38 -1.97
N ALA A 15 -30.82 -19.81 -2.79
CA ALA A 15 -31.21 -19.21 -4.07
C ALA A 15 -31.64 -20.24 -5.14
N ALA A 16 -31.36 -21.54 -4.93
CA ALA A 16 -31.85 -22.61 -5.82
C ALA A 16 -33.31 -22.95 -5.56
N LYS A 17 -33.81 -22.72 -4.35
CA LYS A 17 -35.21 -22.90 -3.96
C LYS A 17 -35.90 -21.55 -4.01
N ARG A 18 -36.16 -21.02 -5.19
CA ARG A 18 -37.03 -19.86 -5.33
C ARG A 18 -38.47 -20.29 -5.13
N SER A 19 -39.18 -19.59 -4.26
CA SER A 19 -40.63 -19.71 -4.13
C SER A 19 -41.29 -19.33 -5.47
N GLU A 20 -42.34 -20.03 -5.85
CA GLU A 20 -43.15 -19.68 -7.02
C GLU A 20 -43.93 -18.37 -6.84
N GLU A 21 -43.96 -17.84 -5.60
CA GLU A 21 -44.62 -16.59 -5.23
C GLU A 21 -43.68 -15.38 -5.20
N LEU A 22 -42.84 -15.21 -6.21
CA LEU A 22 -42.02 -14.01 -6.33
C LEU A 22 -42.87 -12.82 -6.81
N LEU A 23 -42.85 -11.74 -6.01
CA LEU A 23 -43.53 -10.51 -6.38
C LEU A 23 -42.63 -9.66 -7.27
N THR A 24 -43.24 -9.09 -8.30
CA THR A 24 -42.58 -8.08 -9.15
C THR A 24 -43.37 -6.76 -8.99
N GLY A 25 -42.65 -5.67 -8.81
CA GLY A 25 -43.27 -4.37 -8.63
C GLY A 25 -42.24 -3.23 -8.71
N TYR A 26 -42.71 -2.04 -8.43
CA TYR A 26 -41.88 -0.85 -8.34
C TYR A 26 -42.32 0.01 -7.16
N PHE A 27 -41.39 0.81 -6.69
CA PHE A 27 -41.70 1.88 -5.72
C PHE A 27 -41.00 3.16 -6.16
N GLN A 28 -41.63 4.28 -5.86
CA GLN A 28 -41.12 5.59 -6.19
C GLN A 28 -40.39 6.19 -4.99
N CYS A 29 -39.17 6.69 -5.20
CA CYS A 29 -38.36 7.32 -4.17
C CYS A 29 -38.01 8.75 -4.56
N TRP A 30 -38.00 9.65 -3.58
CA TRP A 30 -37.43 10.98 -3.73
C TRP A 30 -36.07 11.03 -3.00
N VAL A 31 -35.04 11.45 -3.72
CA VAL A 31 -33.71 11.67 -3.15
C VAL A 31 -33.50 13.17 -2.95
N ARG A 32 -33.27 13.59 -1.71
CA ARG A 32 -32.92 14.96 -1.37
C ARG A 32 -31.49 15.05 -0.89
N CYS A 33 -30.64 15.74 -1.65
CA CYS A 33 -29.27 16.04 -1.22
C CYS A 33 -29.31 17.09 -0.10
N ARG A 34 -28.76 16.77 1.06
CA ARG A 34 -28.59 17.67 2.21
C ARG A 34 -27.26 18.39 2.21
N THR A 35 -26.29 17.84 1.53
CA THR A 35 -24.93 18.38 1.32
C THR A 35 -24.60 18.32 -0.16
N PRO A 36 -23.57 19.06 -0.63
CA PRO A 36 -23.10 18.93 -2.00
C PRO A 36 -22.81 17.48 -2.37
N LEU A 37 -23.32 17.04 -3.51
CA LEU A 37 -23.08 15.71 -4.07
C LEU A 37 -22.07 15.83 -5.19
N ALA A 38 -21.09 14.94 -5.22
CA ALA A 38 -20.13 14.83 -6.30
C ALA A 38 -20.15 13.41 -6.88
N ILE A 39 -20.47 13.30 -8.16
CA ILE A 39 -20.36 12.06 -8.94
C ILE A 39 -19.42 12.36 -10.10
N PRO A 40 -18.15 11.98 -10.00
CA PRO A 40 -17.15 12.35 -11.00
C PRO A 40 -17.36 11.56 -12.30
N ASP A 41 -17.37 12.27 -13.41
CA ASP A 41 -17.24 11.67 -14.72
C ASP A 41 -15.75 11.44 -15.02
N VAL A 42 -15.33 10.18 -14.90
CA VAL A 42 -13.93 9.78 -15.07
C VAL A 42 -13.49 9.78 -16.54
N GLU A 43 -14.42 9.56 -17.45
CA GLU A 43 -14.14 9.50 -18.89
C GLU A 43 -13.86 10.89 -19.46
N HIS A 44 -14.58 11.89 -18.99
CA HIS A 44 -14.46 13.28 -19.43
C HIS A 44 -13.60 14.15 -18.51
N ARG A 45 -12.67 13.55 -17.77
CA ARG A 45 -11.75 14.29 -16.91
C ARG A 45 -10.80 15.18 -17.71
N GLU A 46 -10.60 16.40 -17.23
CA GLU A 46 -9.61 17.35 -17.72
C GLU A 46 -8.29 17.18 -16.96
N ASP A 47 -7.18 16.97 -17.68
CA ASP A 47 -5.85 16.90 -17.07
C ASP A 47 -5.29 18.32 -16.90
N LEU A 48 -5.19 18.76 -15.66
CA LEU A 48 -4.62 20.07 -15.29
C LEU A 48 -3.09 20.03 -15.11
N GLY A 49 -2.46 18.89 -15.44
CA GLY A 49 -1.04 18.66 -15.25
C GLY A 49 -0.66 18.26 -13.82
N ARG A 50 0.58 17.78 -13.62
CA ARG A 50 1.12 17.35 -12.33
C ARG A 50 0.25 16.32 -11.58
N GLN A 51 -0.47 15.47 -12.31
CA GLN A 51 -1.42 14.47 -11.76
C GLN A 51 -2.64 15.09 -11.06
N HIS A 52 -3.00 16.32 -11.39
CA HIS A 52 -4.25 16.95 -10.98
C HIS A 52 -5.26 16.82 -12.11
N TYR A 53 -6.45 16.37 -11.76
CA TYR A 53 -7.55 16.20 -12.70
C TYR A 53 -8.76 16.97 -12.21
N LYS A 54 -9.44 17.61 -13.14
CA LYS A 54 -10.77 18.18 -12.90
C LYS A 54 -11.79 17.19 -13.44
N TYR A 55 -12.74 16.84 -12.64
CA TYR A 55 -13.81 15.93 -13.01
C TYR A 55 -15.11 16.71 -13.15
N PRO A 56 -15.76 16.74 -14.32
CA PRO A 56 -17.13 17.23 -14.42
C PRO A 56 -18.07 16.31 -13.63
N PHE A 57 -19.26 16.82 -13.30
CA PHE A 57 -20.30 15.99 -12.76
C PHE A 57 -20.78 15.01 -13.84
N PHE A 58 -21.05 13.76 -13.46
CA PHE A 58 -21.57 12.77 -14.39
C PHE A 58 -22.90 13.24 -14.99
N SER A 59 -22.96 13.30 -16.31
CA SER A 59 -24.14 13.81 -17.04
C SER A 59 -24.53 12.87 -18.19
N ARG A 60 -25.78 12.89 -18.55
CA ARG A 60 -26.32 12.26 -19.73
C ARG A 60 -27.13 13.27 -20.49
N ASP A 61 -26.85 13.39 -21.78
CA ASP A 61 -27.50 14.39 -22.67
C ASP A 61 -27.47 15.81 -22.08
N GLY A 62 -26.32 16.19 -21.46
CA GLY A 62 -26.10 17.50 -20.84
C GLY A 62 -26.78 17.72 -19.48
N SER A 63 -27.57 16.77 -18.99
CA SER A 63 -28.24 16.86 -17.69
C SER A 63 -27.48 16.07 -16.62
N PRO A 64 -27.24 16.63 -15.40
CA PRO A 64 -26.65 15.89 -14.30
C PRO A 64 -27.49 14.67 -13.93
N VAL A 65 -26.84 13.51 -13.79
CA VAL A 65 -27.52 12.25 -13.51
C VAL A 65 -26.84 11.52 -12.36
N ILE A 66 -27.62 10.93 -11.48
CA ILE A 66 -27.14 9.94 -10.51
C ILE A 66 -27.29 8.56 -11.16
N PRO A 67 -26.18 7.84 -11.46
CA PRO A 67 -26.29 6.50 -12.05
C PRO A 67 -27.05 5.54 -11.15
N GLY A 68 -27.93 4.72 -11.73
CA GLY A 68 -28.68 3.71 -10.98
C GLY A 68 -27.80 2.73 -10.22
N SER A 69 -26.59 2.42 -10.76
CA SER A 69 -25.58 1.62 -10.05
C SER A 69 -25.08 2.27 -8.77
N ALA A 70 -24.93 3.60 -8.73
CA ALA A 70 -24.53 4.33 -7.54
C ALA A 70 -25.63 4.28 -6.48
N VAL A 71 -26.89 4.51 -6.88
CA VAL A 71 -28.06 4.40 -6.00
C VAL A 71 -28.18 2.97 -5.44
N ARG A 72 -28.06 1.96 -6.31
CA ARG A 72 -28.10 0.55 -5.90
C ARG A 72 -26.97 0.23 -4.90
N GLY A 73 -25.78 0.74 -5.11
CA GLY A 73 -24.62 0.54 -4.21
C GLY A 73 -24.88 1.12 -2.81
N VAL A 74 -25.45 2.31 -2.73
CA VAL A 74 -25.83 2.94 -1.44
C VAL A 74 -26.89 2.13 -0.73
N ILE A 75 -27.96 1.75 -1.43
CA ILE A 75 -29.05 0.94 -0.86
C ILE A 75 -28.50 -0.40 -0.37
N ARG A 76 -27.64 -1.07 -1.17
CA ARG A 76 -27.00 -2.30 -0.78
C ARG A 76 -26.18 -2.14 0.50
N SER A 77 -25.37 -1.11 0.61
CA SER A 77 -24.52 -0.87 1.79
C SER A 77 -25.34 -0.69 3.07
N VAL A 78 -26.43 0.07 2.99
CA VAL A 78 -27.35 0.24 4.11
C VAL A 78 -28.05 -1.09 4.45
N TYR A 79 -28.52 -1.80 3.44
CA TYR A 79 -29.20 -3.10 3.61
C TYR A 79 -28.27 -4.15 4.22
N GLU A 80 -27.00 -4.22 3.78
CA GLU A 80 -25.97 -5.09 4.36
C GLU A 80 -25.81 -4.83 5.87
N THR A 81 -25.84 -3.55 6.26
CA THR A 81 -25.69 -3.15 7.66
C THR A 81 -26.91 -3.54 8.51
N ILE A 82 -28.12 -3.27 8.05
CA ILE A 82 -29.36 -3.53 8.83
C ILE A 82 -29.74 -5.01 8.88
N THR A 83 -29.30 -5.81 7.90
CA THR A 83 -29.57 -7.25 7.85
C THR A 83 -28.40 -8.10 8.38
N ASP A 84 -27.36 -7.46 8.90
CA ASP A 84 -26.15 -8.12 9.38
C ASP A 84 -25.59 -9.11 8.35
N SER A 85 -25.54 -8.66 7.10
CA SER A 85 -25.11 -9.47 5.95
C SER A 85 -23.59 -9.58 5.85
N CYS A 86 -23.12 -10.44 4.98
CA CYS A 86 -21.70 -10.66 4.77
C CYS A 86 -21.01 -9.42 4.16
N PHE A 87 -19.71 -9.28 4.42
CA PHE A 87 -18.88 -8.27 3.77
C PHE A 87 -18.39 -8.79 2.41
N GLY A 88 -19.26 -8.72 1.41
CA GLY A 88 -19.02 -9.29 0.08
C GLY A 88 -17.76 -8.79 -0.65
N SER A 89 -17.19 -7.66 -0.23
CA SER A 89 -15.95 -7.10 -0.78
C SER A 89 -14.68 -7.60 -0.11
N VAL A 90 -14.79 -8.30 1.03
CA VAL A 90 -13.64 -8.82 1.78
C VAL A 90 -13.42 -10.28 1.44
N GLN A 91 -12.19 -10.62 1.07
CA GLN A 91 -11.80 -11.99 0.76
C GLN A 91 -10.71 -12.47 1.71
N GLY A 92 -10.90 -13.69 2.23
CA GLY A 92 -9.97 -14.31 3.16
C GLY A 92 -9.87 -13.56 4.49
N ASN A 93 -8.72 -13.67 5.14
CA ASN A 93 -8.42 -13.03 6.41
C ASN A 93 -7.26 -12.04 6.28
N PRO A 94 -7.44 -10.92 5.55
CA PRO A 94 -6.37 -9.95 5.32
C PRO A 94 -5.96 -9.26 6.61
N ALA A 95 -4.69 -8.89 6.70
CA ALA A 95 -4.20 -8.05 7.78
C ALA A 95 -4.82 -6.65 7.72
N VAL A 96 -5.12 -6.09 8.89
CA VAL A 96 -5.63 -4.72 8.98
C VAL A 96 -4.47 -3.74 8.81
N THR A 97 -4.50 -2.99 7.71
CA THR A 97 -3.46 -2.02 7.39
C THR A 97 -4.05 -0.64 7.09
N ALA A 98 -3.28 0.41 7.34
CA ALA A 98 -3.64 1.77 6.96
C ALA A 98 -2.47 2.52 6.32
N ARG A 99 -2.72 3.42 5.39
CA ARG A 99 -1.68 4.32 4.86
C ARG A 99 -1.24 5.31 5.94
N SER A 100 0.08 5.48 6.07
CA SER A 100 0.62 6.51 6.93
C SER A 100 0.54 7.88 6.27
N SER A 101 0.10 8.89 7.01
CA SER A 101 0.18 10.29 6.62
C SER A 101 1.56 10.89 6.83
N LYS A 102 2.40 10.26 7.67
CA LYS A 102 3.75 10.67 8.00
C LYS A 102 4.78 9.78 7.33
N ALA A 103 5.91 10.36 6.94
CA ALA A 103 7.02 9.59 6.41
C ALA A 103 7.71 8.78 7.53
N PHE A 104 8.04 7.54 7.20
CA PHE A 104 8.84 6.65 8.03
C PHE A 104 10.33 6.99 7.91
N LYS A 105 11.07 6.76 8.98
CA LYS A 105 12.53 6.90 9.02
C LYS A 105 13.21 5.64 8.48
N PRO A 106 14.37 5.76 7.83
CA PRO A 106 15.15 4.59 7.43
C PRO A 106 15.75 3.89 8.65
N GLY A 107 15.79 2.56 8.62
CA GLY A 107 16.34 1.71 9.66
C GLY A 107 16.88 0.39 9.11
N LEU A 108 17.62 -0.32 9.94
CA LEU A 108 18.14 -1.65 9.67
C LEU A 108 17.72 -2.59 10.79
N LEU A 109 17.03 -3.66 10.45
CA LEU A 109 16.88 -4.81 11.34
C LEU A 109 18.13 -5.67 11.20
N VAL A 110 18.82 -5.87 12.31
CA VAL A 110 20.06 -6.68 12.35
C VAL A 110 19.81 -7.86 13.28
N ARG A 111 20.15 -9.06 12.81
CA ARG A 111 20.10 -10.28 13.63
C ARG A 111 21.34 -10.33 14.53
N GLU A 112 21.10 -10.34 15.81
CA GLU A 112 22.10 -10.53 16.84
C GLU A 112 21.90 -11.86 17.59
N LYS A 113 22.77 -12.23 18.50
CA LYS A 113 22.62 -13.45 19.32
C LYS A 113 21.32 -13.48 20.13
N SER A 114 20.84 -12.30 20.54
CA SER A 114 19.60 -12.12 21.32
C SER A 114 18.34 -11.97 20.47
N GLY A 115 18.42 -12.09 19.14
CA GLY A 115 17.32 -11.88 18.22
C GLY A 115 17.49 -10.66 17.32
N TRP A 116 16.40 -10.18 16.76
CA TRP A 116 16.43 -9.00 15.90
C TRP A 116 16.45 -7.70 16.67
N LYS A 117 17.29 -6.76 16.26
CA LYS A 117 17.41 -5.43 16.82
C LYS A 117 17.29 -4.38 15.73
N LEU A 118 16.58 -3.31 16.02
CA LEU A 118 16.39 -2.18 15.10
C LEU A 118 17.46 -1.12 15.35
N TYR A 119 18.15 -0.75 14.28
CA TYR A 119 19.11 0.35 14.25
C TYR A 119 18.57 1.49 13.40
N GLN A 120 18.83 2.72 13.81
CA GLN A 120 18.65 3.86 12.93
C GLN A 120 19.56 3.71 11.72
N ALA A 121 19.13 4.25 10.59
CA ALA A 121 19.97 4.25 9.40
C ALA A 121 19.98 5.62 8.73
N LYS A 122 21.11 5.95 8.13
CA LYS A 122 21.22 7.06 7.21
C LYS A 122 21.13 6.53 5.79
N LYS A 123 20.19 7.06 5.03
CA LYS A 123 19.95 6.66 3.65
C LYS A 123 20.75 7.52 2.69
N TYR A 124 21.52 6.87 1.85
CA TYR A 124 22.22 7.47 0.70
C TYR A 124 21.53 7.07 -0.60
N LEU A 125 21.60 7.94 -1.61
CA LEU A 125 20.89 7.80 -2.87
C LEU A 125 21.84 7.32 -3.98
N VAL A 126 21.54 6.16 -4.54
CA VAL A 126 22.14 5.68 -5.80
C VAL A 126 21.19 6.07 -6.93
N VAL A 127 21.69 6.80 -7.92
CA VAL A 127 20.91 7.17 -9.10
C VAL A 127 20.76 5.95 -10.00
N VAL A 128 19.53 5.62 -10.39
CA VAL A 128 19.22 4.46 -11.25
C VAL A 128 18.50 4.86 -12.54
N ASP A 129 18.13 6.11 -12.67
CA ASP A 129 17.50 6.66 -13.86
C ASP A 129 18.53 7.48 -14.66
N ARG A 130 18.96 6.93 -15.80
CA ARG A 130 19.95 7.56 -16.68
C ARG A 130 19.48 8.91 -17.23
N ARG A 131 18.19 9.03 -17.57
CA ARG A 131 17.61 10.28 -18.11
C ARG A 131 17.60 11.37 -17.05
N PHE A 132 17.26 11.04 -15.82
CA PHE A 132 17.36 11.95 -14.68
C PHE A 132 18.80 12.39 -14.44
N TYR A 133 19.73 11.42 -14.44
CA TYR A 133 21.16 11.65 -14.24
C TYR A 133 21.73 12.67 -15.24
N ASP A 134 21.49 12.46 -16.53
CA ASP A 134 22.00 13.31 -17.60
C ASP A 134 21.34 14.70 -17.55
N ARG A 135 20.02 14.79 -17.36
CA ARG A 135 19.29 16.05 -17.25
C ARG A 135 19.76 16.92 -16.07
N GLN A 136 20.14 16.31 -14.97
CA GLN A 136 20.65 17.02 -13.78
C GLN A 136 22.18 17.24 -13.84
N SER A 137 22.85 16.81 -14.91
CA SER A 137 24.31 16.92 -15.08
C SER A 137 25.11 16.38 -13.87
N LEU A 138 24.62 15.29 -13.27
CA LEU A 138 25.17 14.73 -12.03
C LEU A 138 26.57 14.15 -12.20
N ASN A 139 26.99 13.83 -13.43
CA ASN A 139 28.36 13.44 -13.79
C ASN A 139 29.41 14.48 -13.38
N ARG A 140 29.08 15.78 -13.49
CA ARG A 140 29.99 16.88 -13.12
C ARG A 140 30.34 16.89 -11.63
N HIS A 141 29.51 16.27 -10.82
CA HIS A 141 29.69 16.13 -9.38
C HIS A 141 30.24 14.77 -8.96
N GLY A 142 30.67 13.95 -9.92
CA GLY A 142 31.18 12.61 -9.65
C GLY A 142 30.17 11.65 -9.02
N ILE A 143 28.86 11.89 -9.20
CA ILE A 143 27.79 11.04 -8.63
C ILE A 143 27.64 9.78 -9.47
N ALA A 144 27.50 8.63 -8.81
CA ALA A 144 27.32 7.34 -9.48
C ALA A 144 25.91 7.19 -10.07
N CYS A 145 25.85 6.62 -11.28
CA CYS A 145 24.61 6.14 -11.89
C CYS A 145 24.73 4.63 -12.16
N CYS A 146 23.81 3.84 -11.61
CA CYS A 146 23.76 2.39 -11.79
C CYS A 146 22.34 1.98 -12.17
N ALA A 147 22.04 2.01 -13.47
CA ALA A 147 20.69 1.72 -13.97
C ALA A 147 20.29 0.24 -13.74
N ASP A 148 21.26 -0.65 -13.71
CA ASP A 148 21.12 -2.10 -13.51
C ASP A 148 21.29 -2.54 -12.04
N LEU A 149 21.25 -1.60 -11.08
CA LEU A 149 21.48 -1.89 -9.66
C LEU A 149 20.65 -3.09 -9.16
N ALA A 150 19.38 -3.13 -9.51
CA ALA A 150 18.48 -4.18 -9.04
C ALA A 150 18.71 -5.55 -9.70
N ASP A 151 19.44 -5.60 -10.79
CA ASP A 151 19.83 -6.84 -11.45
C ASP A 151 21.15 -7.38 -10.87
N ARG A 152 22.02 -6.48 -10.41
CA ARG A 152 23.33 -6.81 -9.84
C ARG A 152 23.30 -7.10 -8.35
N TYR A 153 22.40 -6.50 -7.60
CA TYR A 153 22.35 -6.59 -6.14
C TYR A 153 20.97 -7.00 -5.64
N LYS A 154 20.95 -7.63 -4.48
CA LYS A 154 19.73 -7.94 -3.72
C LYS A 154 19.58 -6.98 -2.55
N THR A 155 18.35 -6.72 -2.12
CA THR A 155 18.09 -5.98 -0.88
C THR A 155 18.77 -6.67 0.30
N GLY A 156 19.48 -5.92 1.13
CA GLY A 156 20.28 -6.43 2.25
C GLY A 156 21.70 -6.83 1.87
N ALA A 157 22.12 -6.71 0.59
CA ALA A 157 23.51 -6.90 0.22
C ALA A 157 24.39 -5.81 0.83
N GLU A 158 25.46 -6.21 1.49
CA GLU A 158 26.45 -5.29 2.04
C GLU A 158 27.35 -4.76 0.93
N VAL A 159 27.66 -3.47 0.98
CA VAL A 159 28.54 -2.79 0.04
C VAL A 159 29.40 -1.76 0.78
N CYS A 160 30.59 -1.51 0.22
CA CYS A 160 31.35 -0.32 0.56
C CYS A 160 30.96 0.82 -0.38
N PHE A 161 30.83 2.03 0.16
CA PHE A 161 30.43 3.21 -0.62
C PHE A 161 31.13 4.48 -0.14
N GLU A 162 31.24 5.45 -1.04
CA GLU A 162 31.75 6.79 -0.78
C GLU A 162 30.64 7.80 -1.04
N PRO A 163 30.27 8.65 -0.05
CA PRO A 163 29.36 9.75 -0.28
C PRO A 163 29.90 10.76 -1.29
N ALA A 164 29.02 11.35 -2.08
CA ALA A 164 29.39 12.49 -2.89
C ALA A 164 29.46 13.74 -2.01
N VAL A 165 30.57 14.48 -2.09
CA VAL A 165 30.79 15.69 -1.30
C VAL A 165 31.13 16.88 -2.20
N ASP A 166 30.87 18.09 -1.74
CA ASP A 166 31.30 19.32 -2.37
C ASP A 166 32.78 19.64 -2.06
N GLN A 167 33.29 20.74 -2.59
CA GLN A 167 34.68 21.18 -2.38
C GLN A 167 35.01 21.48 -0.91
N ARG A 168 34.00 21.65 -0.05
CA ARG A 168 34.15 21.87 1.40
C ARG A 168 33.99 20.59 2.21
N GLY A 169 33.87 19.43 1.56
CA GLY A 169 33.65 18.15 2.22
C GLY A 169 32.22 17.91 2.72
N LYS A 170 31.27 18.79 2.37
CA LYS A 170 29.87 18.60 2.75
C LYS A 170 29.17 17.67 1.76
N GLU A 171 28.35 16.75 2.26
CA GLU A 171 27.58 15.81 1.43
C GLU A 171 26.64 16.54 0.47
N LEU A 172 26.69 16.15 -0.79
CA LEU A 172 25.80 16.65 -1.83
C LEU A 172 24.42 16.00 -1.66
N GLN A 173 23.40 16.80 -1.44
CA GLN A 173 22.03 16.36 -1.14
C GLN A 173 21.13 16.48 -2.36
N TYR A 174 20.29 15.48 -2.59
CA TYR A 174 19.11 15.69 -3.44
C TYR A 174 18.05 16.44 -2.65
N VAL A 175 17.62 17.55 -3.20
CA VAL A 175 16.60 18.42 -2.60
C VAL A 175 15.42 18.49 -3.55
N LYS A 176 14.25 18.12 -3.06
CA LYS A 176 12.99 18.23 -3.80
C LYS A 176 12.25 19.50 -3.37
N GLU A 177 11.83 20.27 -4.33
CA GLU A 177 10.94 21.40 -4.06
C GLU A 177 9.47 20.95 -4.07
N ARG A 178 8.74 21.27 -3.01
CA ARG A 178 7.32 21.03 -2.91
C ARG A 178 6.64 22.19 -2.18
N ASN A 179 5.67 22.82 -2.85
CA ASN A 179 4.93 23.98 -2.32
C ASN A 179 5.88 25.10 -1.82
N GLY A 180 6.90 25.45 -2.62
CA GLY A 180 7.90 26.46 -2.28
C GLY A 180 8.90 26.06 -1.17
N LYS A 181 8.78 24.85 -0.61
CA LYS A 181 9.69 24.34 0.42
C LYS A 181 10.71 23.39 -0.16
N ARG A 182 11.98 23.60 0.17
CA ARG A 182 13.09 22.72 -0.19
C ARG A 182 13.22 21.59 0.86
N ILE A 183 12.94 20.36 0.44
CA ILE A 183 12.95 19.18 1.30
C ILE A 183 14.14 18.32 0.93
N PRO A 184 15.15 18.16 1.80
CA PRO A 184 16.25 17.23 1.55
C PRO A 184 15.73 15.79 1.60
N ILE A 185 16.09 15.02 0.57
CA ILE A 185 15.67 13.61 0.43
C ILE A 185 16.77 12.67 0.87
N GLY A 186 18.03 13.06 0.67
CA GLY A 186 19.20 12.33 1.10
C GLY A 186 20.46 12.67 0.30
N PRO A 187 21.64 12.32 0.84
CA PRO A 187 22.90 12.53 0.16
C PRO A 187 23.08 11.54 -0.98
N TYR A 188 23.79 11.95 -2.01
CA TYR A 188 24.18 11.10 -3.14
C TYR A 188 25.37 10.21 -2.82
N VAL A 189 25.44 9.09 -3.52
CA VAL A 189 26.61 8.20 -3.55
C VAL A 189 27.52 8.60 -4.72
N LYS A 190 28.82 8.73 -4.47
CA LYS A 190 29.85 8.94 -5.48
C LYS A 190 30.24 7.64 -6.18
N ARG A 191 30.55 6.59 -5.40
CA ARG A 191 30.85 5.24 -5.88
C ARG A 191 30.52 4.20 -4.82
N PHE A 192 30.34 2.98 -5.24
CA PHE A 192 30.12 1.83 -4.37
C PHE A 192 30.58 0.53 -5.04
N GLN A 193 30.90 -0.45 -4.24
CA GLN A 193 31.40 -1.77 -4.68
C GLN A 193 31.02 -2.86 -3.68
N ALA A 194 30.96 -4.11 -4.17
CA ALA A 194 30.65 -5.27 -3.33
C ALA A 194 31.90 -5.77 -2.56
N ASP A 195 33.09 -5.45 -3.02
CA ASP A 195 34.33 -5.85 -2.34
C ASP A 195 34.50 -5.02 -1.07
N LEU A 196 34.60 -5.72 0.05
CA LEU A 196 34.72 -5.15 1.38
C LEU A 196 36.18 -5.12 1.87
N SER A 197 37.10 -5.72 1.13
CA SER A 197 38.49 -5.85 1.53
C SER A 197 39.30 -4.56 1.30
N GLY A 198 40.03 -4.13 2.32
CA GLY A 198 40.99 -3.03 2.23
C GLY A 198 40.45 -1.65 1.91
N SER A 199 39.15 -1.46 2.00
CA SER A 199 38.48 -0.19 1.64
C SER A 199 38.39 0.78 2.81
N SER A 200 38.84 2.03 2.61
CA SER A 200 38.58 3.16 3.51
C SER A 200 37.16 3.69 3.37
N MET A 201 36.32 3.08 2.51
CA MET A 201 34.97 3.44 2.22
C MET A 201 34.02 3.08 3.39
N GLN A 202 32.88 3.79 3.46
CA GLN A 202 31.85 3.50 4.44
C GLN A 202 31.11 2.22 4.05
N ARG A 203 30.60 1.49 5.05
CA ARG A 203 29.77 0.29 4.82
C ARG A 203 28.31 0.61 4.90
N GLY A 204 27.51 -0.05 4.06
CA GLY A 204 26.07 0.08 4.06
C GLY A 204 25.39 -1.09 3.36
N TYR A 205 24.07 -1.09 3.38
CA TYR A 205 23.24 -2.18 2.87
C TYR A 205 22.31 -1.67 1.77
N ILE A 206 22.31 -2.34 0.64
CA ILE A 206 21.45 -2.02 -0.51
C ILE A 206 19.99 -2.18 -0.11
N CYS A 207 19.17 -1.18 -0.42
CA CYS A 207 17.73 -1.22 -0.31
C CYS A 207 17.10 -0.93 -1.67
N ILE A 208 16.64 -1.97 -2.32
CA ILE A 208 15.96 -1.89 -3.60
C ILE A 208 14.47 -1.77 -3.32
N GLY A 209 13.90 -0.64 -3.65
CA GLY A 209 12.47 -0.45 -3.66
C GLY A 209 11.88 -0.77 -5.04
N GLU A 210 10.65 -0.34 -5.27
CA GLU A 210 9.92 -0.57 -6.50
C GLU A 210 10.73 -0.22 -7.77
N LYS A 211 10.79 -1.15 -8.73
CA LYS A 211 11.24 -0.88 -10.09
C LYS A 211 10.12 -0.13 -10.83
N SER A 212 10.18 1.17 -10.84
CA SER A 212 9.25 2.01 -11.59
C SER A 212 10.02 2.92 -12.54
N PRO A 213 9.54 3.16 -13.77
CA PRO A 213 10.14 4.13 -14.68
C PRO A 213 10.22 5.56 -14.12
N LYS A 214 9.42 5.83 -13.08
CA LYS A 214 9.39 7.12 -12.38
C LYS A 214 10.33 7.18 -11.17
N ARG A 215 11.03 6.10 -10.86
CA ARG A 215 11.94 6.06 -9.71
C ARG A 215 13.36 6.41 -10.13
N HIS A 216 13.83 7.54 -9.65
CA HIS A 216 15.19 8.02 -9.95
C HIS A 216 16.27 7.43 -9.05
N PHE A 217 15.89 6.90 -7.88
CA PHE A 217 16.85 6.50 -6.84
C PHE A 217 16.52 5.16 -6.21
N GLN A 218 17.56 4.42 -5.86
CA GLN A 218 17.55 3.35 -4.86
C GLN A 218 18.38 3.78 -3.65
N GLY A 219 18.41 2.97 -2.59
CA GLY A 219 19.07 3.34 -1.34
C GLY A 219 20.26 2.48 -0.98
N ILE A 220 21.27 3.10 -0.33
CA ILE A 220 22.20 2.43 0.55
C ILE A 220 21.91 2.92 1.96
N PHE A 221 21.69 1.98 2.89
CA PHE A 221 21.39 2.28 4.29
C PHE A 221 22.66 2.04 5.12
N GLN A 222 23.20 3.11 5.64
CA GLN A 222 24.32 3.05 6.59
C GLN A 222 23.79 2.84 7.99
N LYS A 223 24.34 1.87 8.71
CA LYS A 223 23.98 1.57 10.09
C LYS A 223 24.38 2.73 11.01
N GLY A 224 23.44 3.19 11.81
CA GLY A 224 23.66 4.15 12.88
C GLY A 224 23.47 3.51 14.25
N ASP A 225 23.02 4.30 15.22
CA ASP A 225 22.80 3.87 16.60
C ASP A 225 21.60 2.94 16.74
N PRO A 226 21.57 2.08 17.77
CA PRO A 226 20.38 1.31 18.12
C PRO A 226 19.21 2.24 18.38
N THR A 227 18.02 1.86 17.92
CA THR A 227 16.79 2.60 18.23
C THR A 227 16.44 2.38 19.70
N PRO A 228 16.40 3.43 20.53
CA PRO A 228 16.11 3.29 21.94
C PRO A 228 14.68 2.78 22.18
N ASN A 229 14.49 1.99 23.22
CA ASN A 229 13.18 1.50 23.68
C ASN A 229 12.37 0.69 22.65
N VAL A 230 13.02 0.15 21.63
CA VAL A 230 12.37 -0.68 20.62
C VAL A 230 12.84 -2.13 20.77
N ARG A 231 11.89 -3.01 21.08
CA ARG A 231 12.09 -4.46 21.08
C ARG A 231 11.40 -5.07 19.85
N ILE A 232 12.13 -5.86 19.10
CA ILE A 232 11.58 -6.60 17.96
C ILE A 232 11.11 -7.95 18.49
N THR A 233 9.80 -8.09 18.60
CA THR A 233 9.14 -9.37 18.91
C THR A 233 8.73 -10.05 17.61
N GLU A 234 8.34 -11.31 17.68
CA GLU A 234 7.76 -12.03 16.53
C GLU A 234 6.50 -11.31 16.00
N ALA A 235 5.68 -10.75 16.90
CA ALA A 235 4.50 -9.97 16.52
C ALA A 235 4.87 -8.70 15.73
N GLU A 236 5.96 -8.01 16.10
CA GLU A 236 6.43 -6.85 15.35
C GLU A 236 7.01 -7.25 13.98
N PHE A 237 7.65 -8.41 13.91
CA PHE A 237 8.14 -8.94 12.64
C PHE A 237 6.99 -9.35 11.72
N GLN A 238 5.95 -9.99 12.29
CA GLN A 238 4.75 -10.39 11.55
C GLN A 238 4.03 -9.19 10.91
N LYS A 239 3.99 -8.03 11.58
CA LYS A 239 3.44 -6.79 10.98
C LYS A 239 4.16 -6.38 9.69
N LEU A 240 5.49 -6.52 9.66
CA LEU A 240 6.26 -6.24 8.44
C LEU A 240 5.90 -7.23 7.33
N GLU A 241 5.77 -8.52 7.66
CA GLU A 241 5.34 -9.54 6.69
C GLU A 241 3.92 -9.27 6.18
N ASP A 242 3.00 -8.89 7.05
CA ASP A 242 1.62 -8.54 6.67
C ASP A 242 1.58 -7.37 5.68
N VAL A 243 2.42 -6.35 5.89
CA VAL A 243 2.56 -5.24 4.93
C VAL A 243 3.09 -5.73 3.60
N LEU A 244 4.10 -6.61 3.61
CA LEU A 244 4.69 -7.16 2.38
C LEU A 244 3.70 -8.05 1.63
N GLU A 245 2.93 -8.88 2.34
CA GLU A 245 1.92 -9.75 1.76
C GLU A 245 0.83 -8.94 1.03
N GLU A 246 0.35 -7.85 1.64
CA GLU A 246 -0.64 -6.99 1.00
C GLU A 246 -0.17 -6.42 -0.35
N TYR A 247 1.13 -6.15 -0.48
CA TYR A 247 1.68 -5.66 -1.73
C TYR A 247 2.04 -6.77 -2.73
N ARG A 248 2.14 -8.02 -2.28
CA ARG A 248 2.34 -9.19 -3.13
C ARG A 248 1.04 -9.77 -3.70
N ASP A 249 -0.12 -9.34 -3.21
CA ASP A 249 -1.41 -9.82 -3.71
C ASP A 249 -1.50 -9.61 -5.23
N GLU A 250 -1.59 -10.69 -5.98
CA GLU A 250 -1.62 -10.70 -7.46
C GLU A 250 -2.78 -9.91 -8.04
N ARG A 251 -3.87 -9.78 -7.32
CA ARG A 251 -5.04 -8.99 -7.75
C ARG A 251 -4.75 -7.50 -7.73
N LYS A 252 -3.95 -7.03 -6.79
CA LYS A 252 -3.46 -5.66 -6.74
C LYS A 252 -2.36 -5.43 -7.78
N ASN A 253 -1.62 -6.47 -8.13
CA ASN A 253 -0.60 -6.42 -9.18
C ASN A 253 -1.18 -6.34 -10.60
N LYS A 254 -2.45 -6.71 -10.84
CA LYS A 254 -3.11 -6.51 -12.14
C LYS A 254 -3.24 -5.04 -12.54
N LEU A 255 -3.28 -4.13 -11.58
CA LEU A 255 -3.22 -2.68 -11.83
C LEU A 255 -1.82 -2.20 -12.25
N TYR A 256 -0.78 -3.02 -12.03
CA TYR A 256 0.59 -2.76 -12.40
C TYR A 256 1.19 -4.02 -13.05
N PRO A 257 0.79 -4.35 -14.28
CA PRO A 257 1.23 -5.57 -14.96
C PRO A 257 2.75 -5.53 -15.22
N GLY A 258 3.43 -6.53 -14.74
CA GLY A 258 4.84 -6.78 -15.00
C GLY A 258 5.49 -7.65 -13.92
N PRO A 259 6.54 -8.42 -14.24
CA PRO A 259 7.17 -9.35 -13.32
C PRO A 259 7.67 -8.61 -12.10
N HIS A 260 7.15 -8.98 -10.93
CA HIS A 260 7.58 -8.55 -9.57
C HIS A 260 8.14 -7.12 -9.49
N LYS A 261 7.37 -6.17 -9.99
CA LYS A 261 7.83 -4.80 -10.10
C LYS A 261 7.74 -4.12 -8.75
N GLY A 262 8.69 -4.46 -7.90
CA GLY A 262 9.09 -3.45 -7.04
C GLY A 262 8.96 -3.60 -5.58
N TYR A 263 8.61 -4.72 -5.04
CA TYR A 263 8.71 -4.87 -3.59
C TYR A 263 10.02 -5.59 -3.26
N PRO A 264 10.76 -5.14 -2.23
CA PRO A 264 12.02 -5.78 -1.88
C PRO A 264 11.79 -7.26 -1.58
N ASP A 265 12.56 -8.10 -2.24
CA ASP A 265 12.68 -9.50 -1.83
C ASP A 265 13.56 -9.57 -0.59
N TYR A 266 12.91 -9.71 0.55
CA TYR A 266 13.63 -9.83 1.83
C TYR A 266 14.15 -11.23 2.13
N ALA A 267 13.96 -12.22 1.27
CA ALA A 267 14.44 -13.58 1.52
C ALA A 267 15.97 -13.60 1.67
N TYR A 268 16.69 -12.93 0.77
CA TYR A 268 18.13 -12.76 0.87
C TYR A 268 18.55 -12.01 2.13
N ALA A 269 17.89 -10.89 2.43
CA ALA A 269 18.19 -10.06 3.60
C ALA A 269 17.97 -10.80 4.91
N LYS A 270 16.88 -11.58 5.01
CA LYS A 270 16.60 -12.45 6.16
C LYS A 270 17.70 -13.49 6.36
N LYS A 271 18.12 -14.15 5.28
CA LYS A 271 19.21 -15.15 5.32
C LYS A 271 20.50 -14.52 5.84
N ASN A 272 20.85 -13.35 5.36
CA ASN A 272 22.08 -12.63 5.73
C ASN A 272 21.99 -11.88 7.07
N GLY A 273 20.79 -11.82 7.68
CA GLY A 273 20.62 -11.24 9.00
C GLY A 273 20.58 -9.71 9.05
N VAL A 274 20.44 -9.02 7.91
CA VAL A 274 20.28 -7.56 7.86
C VAL A 274 19.19 -7.19 6.87
N ILE A 275 18.14 -6.54 7.38
CA ILE A 275 16.96 -6.15 6.59
C ILE A 275 16.83 -4.63 6.60
N PRO A 276 17.04 -3.93 5.47
CA PRO A 276 16.70 -2.52 5.34
C PRO A 276 15.19 -2.32 5.41
N VAL A 277 14.75 -1.45 6.32
CA VAL A 277 13.34 -1.13 6.54
C VAL A 277 13.14 0.37 6.68
N TYR A 278 11.89 0.81 6.61
CA TYR A 278 11.49 2.10 7.11
C TYR A 278 10.60 1.90 8.33
N TYR A 279 10.76 2.73 9.36
CA TYR A 279 10.04 2.57 10.62
C TYR A 279 9.50 3.87 11.19
N SER A 280 8.49 3.76 12.03
CA SER A 280 7.94 4.83 12.87
C SER A 280 7.59 4.25 14.24
N VAL A 281 7.83 5.01 15.28
CA VAL A 281 7.35 4.70 16.63
C VAL A 281 6.30 5.74 16.98
N GLU A 282 5.10 5.30 17.30
CA GLU A 282 3.96 6.15 17.62
C GLU A 282 3.21 5.54 18.81
N ASN A 283 3.09 6.30 19.90
CA ASN A 283 2.46 5.84 21.13
C ASN A 283 3.05 4.48 21.60
N ASP A 284 4.36 4.40 21.65
CA ASP A 284 5.16 3.22 22.01
C ASP A 284 4.94 1.98 21.13
N LYS A 285 4.28 2.14 19.97
CA LYS A 285 4.08 1.08 18.99
C LYS A 285 5.00 1.27 17.82
N LEU A 286 5.70 0.18 17.47
CA LEU A 286 6.55 0.13 16.30
C LEU A 286 5.73 -0.22 15.05
N TYR A 287 5.97 0.51 13.99
CA TYR A 287 5.46 0.20 12.66
C TYR A 287 6.62 0.13 11.69
N MET A 288 6.67 -0.92 10.89
CA MET A 288 7.71 -1.14 9.87
C MET A 288 7.09 -1.32 8.50
N THR A 289 7.79 -0.85 7.49
CA THR A 289 7.40 -0.95 6.09
C THR A 289 8.65 -0.91 5.20
N PHE A 290 8.48 -1.13 3.91
CA PHE A 290 9.58 -1.13 2.93
C PHE A 290 9.74 0.21 2.18
N ALA A 291 8.92 1.20 2.46
CA ALA A 291 8.95 2.50 1.79
C ALA A 291 8.77 3.65 2.79
N ALA A 292 9.38 4.81 2.50
CA ALA A 292 9.24 5.99 3.34
C ALA A 292 7.80 6.48 3.50
N LEU A 293 6.95 6.27 2.49
CA LEU A 293 5.51 6.49 2.53
C LEU A 293 4.83 5.14 2.29
N GLY A 294 4.63 4.39 3.35
CA GLY A 294 4.11 3.03 3.30
C GLY A 294 2.83 2.85 4.11
N ARG A 295 2.46 1.59 4.29
CA ARG A 295 1.35 1.19 5.16
C ARG A 295 1.88 0.83 6.53
N LYS A 296 1.02 1.00 7.53
CA LYS A 296 1.15 0.47 8.88
C LYS A 296 0.29 -0.76 8.98
N ALA A 297 0.81 -1.87 9.47
CA ALA A 297 0.00 -3.01 9.87
C ALA A 297 -0.31 -2.95 11.36
N TYR A 298 -1.50 -3.36 11.71
CA TYR A 298 -1.93 -3.54 13.09
C TYR A 298 -1.90 -5.01 13.44
N ASN A 299 -1.75 -5.35 14.73
CA ASN A 299 -1.79 -6.76 15.19
C ASN A 299 -3.22 -7.29 15.18
N LYS A 300 -3.90 -7.12 14.05
CA LYS A 300 -5.27 -7.59 13.84
C LYS A 300 -5.44 -8.02 12.39
N ARG A 301 -6.14 -9.09 12.23
CA ARG A 301 -6.65 -9.56 10.94
C ARG A 301 -8.15 -9.33 10.86
N TRP A 302 -8.72 -9.52 9.70
CA TRP A 302 -10.14 -9.30 9.49
C TRP A 302 -10.99 -10.12 10.47
N ASN A 303 -10.67 -11.40 10.67
CA ASN A 303 -11.41 -12.28 11.58
C ASN A 303 -11.31 -11.89 13.07
N ASP A 304 -10.32 -11.04 13.44
CA ASP A 304 -10.23 -10.49 14.79
C ASP A 304 -11.19 -9.32 15.02
N LEU A 305 -11.67 -8.72 13.94
CA LEU A 305 -12.62 -7.59 13.96
C LEU A 305 -14.05 -8.06 13.77
N VAL A 306 -14.23 -9.16 13.03
CA VAL A 306 -15.52 -9.73 12.70
C VAL A 306 -15.51 -11.16 13.26
N SER A 307 -16.02 -11.30 14.48
CA SER A 307 -15.94 -12.54 15.27
C SER A 307 -16.86 -13.65 14.79
N GLU A 308 -17.78 -13.35 13.88
CA GLU A 308 -18.78 -14.31 13.45
C GLU A 308 -18.55 -14.77 12.01
N LYS A 309 -18.48 -16.06 11.80
CA LYS A 309 -18.44 -16.70 10.46
C LYS A 309 -19.61 -16.30 9.56
N ALA A 310 -20.68 -15.78 10.15
CA ALA A 310 -21.83 -15.26 9.42
C ALA A 310 -21.47 -14.10 8.47
N HIS A 311 -20.39 -13.38 8.75
CA HIS A 311 -19.93 -12.26 7.93
C HIS A 311 -18.94 -12.67 6.83
N ASP A 312 -18.55 -13.93 6.78
CA ASP A 312 -17.75 -14.43 5.67
C ASP A 312 -18.53 -14.30 4.36
N LYS A 313 -17.79 -14.01 3.30
CA LYS A 313 -18.34 -13.87 1.95
C LYS A 313 -19.17 -15.11 1.57
N CYS A 314 -20.36 -14.86 1.00
CA CYS A 314 -21.18 -15.95 0.47
C CYS A 314 -20.50 -16.56 -0.77
N ASP A 315 -20.15 -17.82 -0.68
CA ASP A 315 -19.47 -18.61 -1.70
C ASP A 315 -20.36 -19.73 -2.30
N ARG A 316 -21.51 -19.99 -1.67
CA ARG A 316 -22.44 -21.06 -2.07
C ARG A 316 -23.82 -20.52 -2.35
N ARG A 317 -24.41 -21.00 -3.44
CA ARG A 317 -25.75 -20.61 -3.88
C ARG A 317 -26.86 -20.98 -2.90
N GLU A 318 -26.63 -22.06 -2.16
CA GLU A 318 -27.57 -22.61 -1.17
C GLU A 318 -27.57 -21.83 0.16
N HIS A 319 -26.57 -20.96 0.36
CA HIS A 319 -26.35 -20.26 1.62
C HIS A 319 -26.01 -18.78 1.39
N LEU A 320 -26.97 -18.02 0.89
CA LEU A 320 -26.79 -16.58 0.68
C LEU A 320 -27.32 -15.79 1.87
N CYS A 321 -26.55 -14.78 2.31
CA CYS A 321 -27.06 -13.78 3.24
C CYS A 321 -28.15 -12.93 2.58
N PRO A 322 -28.98 -12.21 3.35
CA PRO A 322 -30.07 -11.39 2.78
C PRO A 322 -29.62 -10.46 1.66
N ALA A 323 -28.49 -9.76 1.83
CA ALA A 323 -27.99 -8.85 0.81
C ALA A 323 -27.50 -9.56 -0.47
N CYS A 324 -26.80 -10.69 -0.34
CA CYS A 324 -26.39 -11.47 -1.50
C CYS A 324 -27.57 -12.14 -2.21
N ALA A 325 -28.60 -12.54 -1.48
CA ALA A 325 -29.84 -13.06 -2.07
C ALA A 325 -30.57 -11.99 -2.88
N LEU A 326 -30.62 -10.74 -2.39
CA LEU A 326 -31.32 -9.64 -3.04
C LEU A 326 -30.49 -8.98 -4.16
N PHE A 327 -29.24 -8.65 -3.89
CA PHE A 327 -28.39 -7.85 -4.79
C PHE A 327 -27.42 -8.68 -5.64
N GLY A 328 -27.29 -9.98 -5.35
CA GLY A 328 -26.31 -10.85 -5.99
C GLY A 328 -24.92 -10.78 -5.36
N THR A 329 -24.03 -11.68 -5.77
CA THR A 329 -22.63 -11.75 -5.36
C THR A 329 -21.72 -11.05 -6.36
N ALA A 330 -20.60 -10.49 -5.89
CA ALA A 330 -19.69 -9.71 -6.74
C ALA A 330 -18.69 -10.56 -7.54
N GLU A 331 -18.34 -11.75 -7.06
CA GLU A 331 -17.30 -12.61 -7.62
C GLU A 331 -17.72 -14.09 -7.59
N GLY A 332 -17.04 -14.89 -8.44
CA GLY A 332 -17.31 -16.31 -8.59
C GLY A 332 -18.52 -16.57 -9.49
N ASP A 333 -19.13 -17.71 -9.33
CA ASP A 333 -20.42 -17.99 -9.94
C ASP A 333 -21.41 -16.95 -9.39
N LYS A 334 -21.85 -16.05 -10.25
CA LYS A 334 -22.69 -14.92 -9.88
C LYS A 334 -24.06 -15.44 -9.45
N PHE A 335 -24.25 -15.54 -8.15
CA PHE A 335 -25.53 -15.94 -7.53
C PHE A 335 -26.36 -14.70 -7.22
N GLY A 336 -27.66 -14.85 -7.23
CA GLY A 336 -28.58 -13.84 -6.79
C GLY A 336 -29.43 -13.22 -7.89
N SER A 337 -30.15 -12.18 -7.57
CA SER A 337 -31.15 -11.59 -8.47
C SER A 337 -30.53 -11.10 -9.78
N ARG A 338 -31.21 -11.44 -10.86
CA ARG A 338 -31.06 -10.75 -12.15
C ARG A 338 -31.82 -9.44 -12.12
#